data_167c9f3c18b90c9ab03ec24c1386afd5
#
_entry.id   167c9f3c18b90c9ab03ec24c1386afd5
#
_cell.length_a   1.000
_cell.length_b   1.000
_cell.length_c   1.000
_cell.angle_alpha   90.00
_cell.angle_beta   90.00
_cell.angle_gamma   90.00
#
_symmetry.space_group_name_H-M   'P 1'
#
loop_
_entity.id
_entity.type
_entity.pdbx_description
1 polymer ?
#
loop_
_entity_poly.entity_id
_entity_poly.type
_entity_poly.pdbx_seq_one_letter_code
_entity_poly.pdbx_strand_id
1 'polypeptide(L)'
;MWLWLLLLPFLSLFQTTLVQAASLPNTPAENYFDQVNLLDSQTQNLVNAKNQQYEGTKAKPQIMLAVVKSTGDTDIDQYAADLFSKWRIGQKNSDNGILILYALNGGKRNVRIEVGYGLEDVVTDSQSGQILNNNTVQLKSTSSTIVNQGLQKTFDSVATLVDKHYGYKNNKSAISGNENQNVVKSDRNLFNWKNILQLIALLIFIGFIISPWGRSWQFWSIIAWLFNNNNDHFGGFGGGSSGGGGSSGGGGASI
;
A
#
# COMPACT_ATOMS: atom_id res chain seq x y z
N MET A 1 24.07 43.50 -48.79
CA MET A 1 23.78 42.08 -49.03
C MET A 1 24.46 41.17 -48.02
N TRP A 2 24.40 41.55 -46.71
CA TRP A 2 25.09 40.80 -45.64
C TRP A 2 24.22 40.58 -44.38
N LEU A 3 22.91 40.89 -44.43
CA LEU A 3 22.01 40.76 -43.26
C LEU A 3 21.37 39.39 -43.11
N TRP A 4 21.58 38.49 -44.06
CA TRP A 4 20.96 37.13 -44.04
C TRP A 4 21.80 36.07 -43.35
N LEU A 5 23.06 36.34 -43.04
CA LEU A 5 23.97 35.38 -42.39
C LEU A 5 23.83 35.33 -40.84
N LEU A 6 23.09 36.26 -40.22
CA LEU A 6 22.87 36.28 -38.78
C LEU A 6 21.59 35.55 -38.32
N LEU A 7 20.75 35.08 -39.23
CA LEU A 7 19.50 34.37 -38.94
C LEU A 7 19.65 32.83 -38.87
N LEU A 8 20.75 32.28 -39.33
CA LEU A 8 20.97 30.83 -39.36
C LEU A 8 21.31 30.14 -38.03
N PRO A 9 21.91 30.78 -37.02
CA PRO A 9 22.18 30.07 -35.75
C PRO A 9 20.96 30.00 -34.81
N PHE A 10 19.84 30.69 -35.09
CA PHE A 10 18.68 30.68 -34.18
C PHE A 10 17.68 29.55 -34.44
N LEU A 11 17.83 28.82 -35.57
CA LEU A 11 16.91 27.74 -35.93
C LEU A 11 17.31 26.36 -35.38
N SER A 12 18.49 26.24 -34.74
CA SER A 12 19.02 24.94 -34.26
C SER A 12 18.73 24.65 -32.76
N LEU A 13 17.98 25.51 -32.06
CA LEU A 13 17.73 25.36 -30.63
C LEU A 13 16.37 24.72 -30.26
N PHE A 14 15.54 24.37 -31.23
CA PHE A 14 14.35 23.56 -30.98
C PHE A 14 14.65 22.07 -31.17
N GLN A 15 15.51 21.51 -30.31
CA GLN A 15 15.52 20.07 -30.12
C GLN A 15 14.30 19.73 -29.27
N THR A 16 13.17 19.40 -29.92
CA THR A 16 12.06 18.74 -29.26
C THR A 16 12.57 17.36 -28.81
N THR A 17 12.92 17.22 -27.54
CA THR A 17 13.05 15.90 -26.94
C THR A 17 11.68 15.25 -27.05
N LEU A 18 11.57 14.25 -27.92
CA LEU A 18 10.41 13.38 -27.94
C LEU A 18 10.37 12.67 -26.59
N VAL A 19 9.51 13.12 -25.71
CA VAL A 19 9.17 12.42 -24.47
C VAL A 19 8.53 11.10 -24.89
N GLN A 20 9.28 10.03 -24.79
CA GLN A 20 8.79 8.70 -25.12
C GLN A 20 8.04 8.18 -23.92
N ALA A 21 6.70 8.20 -23.99
CA ALA A 21 5.87 7.52 -23.01
C ALA A 21 6.30 6.03 -22.92
N ALA A 22 6.45 5.51 -21.74
CA ALA A 22 6.79 4.10 -21.55
C ALA A 22 5.68 3.25 -22.18
N SER A 23 6.05 2.39 -23.12
CA SER A 23 5.08 1.48 -23.73
C SER A 23 4.61 0.46 -22.71
N LEU A 24 3.28 0.34 -22.52
CA LEU A 24 2.71 -0.67 -21.64
C LEU A 24 3.07 -2.07 -22.14
N PRO A 25 3.53 -2.99 -21.27
CA PRO A 25 3.84 -4.35 -21.65
C PRO A 25 2.61 -5.12 -22.11
N ASN A 26 2.84 -6.18 -22.88
CA ASN A 26 1.77 -7.10 -23.30
C ASN A 26 1.24 -7.88 -22.09
N THR A 27 -0.01 -8.33 -22.18
CA THR A 27 -0.64 -9.17 -21.16
C THR A 27 0.19 -10.45 -20.97
N PRO A 28 0.64 -10.75 -19.73
CA PRO A 28 1.37 -11.99 -19.47
C PRO A 28 0.45 -13.21 -19.52
N ALA A 29 1.05 -14.39 -19.71
CA ALA A 29 0.31 -15.67 -19.62
C ALA A 29 0.01 -16.05 -18.16
N GLU A 30 0.85 -15.61 -17.24
CA GLU A 30 0.75 -15.89 -15.81
C GLU A 30 0.07 -14.72 -15.08
N ASN A 31 -0.33 -14.92 -13.82
CA ASN A 31 -0.92 -13.86 -13.00
C ASN A 31 0.14 -12.91 -12.41
N TYR A 32 1.35 -12.98 -12.89
CA TYR A 32 2.41 -12.03 -12.60
C TYR A 32 3.15 -11.60 -13.86
N PHE A 33 3.77 -10.43 -13.77
CA PHE A 33 4.68 -9.89 -14.79
C PHE A 33 5.94 -9.35 -14.10
N ASP A 34 7.10 -9.73 -14.59
CA ASP A 34 8.37 -9.29 -14.02
C ASP A 34 9.37 -8.92 -15.11
N GLN A 35 9.48 -7.63 -15.39
CA GLN A 35 10.36 -7.10 -16.43
C GLN A 35 11.85 -7.15 -16.04
N VAL A 36 12.17 -7.27 -14.75
CA VAL A 36 13.52 -7.06 -14.23
C VAL A 36 14.08 -8.25 -13.44
N ASN A 37 13.36 -9.37 -13.42
CA ASN A 37 13.67 -10.59 -12.67
C ASN A 37 13.86 -10.31 -11.16
N LEU A 38 12.96 -9.52 -10.60
CA LEU A 38 12.92 -9.20 -9.17
C LEU A 38 12.23 -10.30 -8.34
N LEU A 39 11.14 -10.86 -8.90
CA LEU A 39 10.30 -11.82 -8.19
C LEU A 39 11.01 -13.16 -8.04
N ASP A 40 11.12 -13.62 -6.79
CA ASP A 40 11.57 -14.99 -6.53
C ASP A 40 10.48 -16.02 -6.84
N SER A 41 10.86 -17.28 -6.95
CA SER A 41 9.94 -18.37 -7.26
C SER A 41 8.84 -18.54 -6.19
N GLN A 42 9.12 -18.19 -4.95
CA GLN A 42 8.13 -18.24 -3.88
C GLN A 42 7.01 -17.21 -4.11
N THR A 43 7.37 -15.98 -4.47
CA THR A 43 6.39 -14.92 -4.79
C THR A 43 5.59 -15.27 -6.05
N GLN A 44 6.25 -15.75 -7.11
CA GLN A 44 5.58 -16.19 -8.34
C GLN A 44 4.58 -17.30 -8.06
N ASN A 45 4.97 -18.32 -7.31
CA ASN A 45 4.11 -19.46 -6.94
C ASN A 45 2.95 -19.00 -6.05
N LEU A 46 3.17 -18.09 -5.11
CA LEU A 46 2.11 -17.53 -4.25
C LEU A 46 0.99 -16.91 -5.10
N VAL A 47 1.38 -16.03 -6.05
CA VAL A 47 0.43 -15.32 -6.91
C VAL A 47 -0.34 -16.30 -7.79
N ASN A 48 0.35 -17.22 -8.46
CA ASN A 48 -0.29 -18.19 -9.36
C ASN A 48 -1.19 -19.18 -8.60
N ALA A 49 -0.73 -19.73 -7.47
CA ALA A 49 -1.51 -20.69 -6.69
C ALA A 49 -2.80 -20.06 -6.15
N LYS A 50 -2.75 -18.79 -5.72
CA LYS A 50 -3.94 -18.09 -5.23
C LYS A 50 -4.95 -17.84 -6.35
N ASN A 51 -4.50 -17.36 -7.51
CA ASN A 51 -5.39 -17.18 -8.65
C ASN A 51 -5.95 -18.50 -9.19
N GLN A 52 -5.18 -19.57 -9.16
CA GLN A 52 -5.70 -20.91 -9.50
C GLN A 52 -6.83 -21.35 -8.54
N GLN A 53 -6.72 -21.05 -7.25
CA GLN A 53 -7.83 -21.28 -6.31
C GLN A 53 -9.06 -20.46 -6.68
N TYR A 54 -8.89 -19.19 -7.06
CA TYR A 54 -9.97 -18.32 -7.48
C TYR A 54 -10.66 -18.80 -8.77
N GLU A 55 -9.93 -19.34 -9.72
CA GLU A 55 -10.50 -19.94 -10.94
C GLU A 55 -11.49 -21.08 -10.64
N GLY A 56 -11.30 -21.82 -9.55
CA GLY A 56 -12.22 -22.84 -9.07
C GLY A 56 -13.47 -22.29 -8.37
N THR A 57 -13.62 -20.98 -8.21
CA THR A 57 -14.74 -20.33 -7.50
C THR A 57 -15.77 -19.75 -8.45
N LYS A 58 -16.97 -19.45 -7.94
CA LYS A 58 -18.04 -18.86 -8.77
C LYS A 58 -17.71 -17.46 -9.25
N ALA A 59 -17.12 -16.61 -8.39
CA ALA A 59 -16.84 -15.21 -8.70
C ALA A 59 -15.54 -15.02 -9.49
N LYS A 60 -14.58 -15.94 -9.37
CA LYS A 60 -13.28 -15.92 -10.05
C LYS A 60 -12.57 -14.57 -9.96
N PRO A 61 -12.39 -13.98 -8.77
CA PRO A 61 -11.63 -12.75 -8.68
C PRO A 61 -10.19 -12.97 -9.15
N GLN A 62 -9.51 -11.90 -9.59
CA GLN A 62 -8.14 -11.98 -10.06
C GLN A 62 -7.27 -10.95 -9.37
N ILE A 63 -6.10 -11.37 -8.86
CA ILE A 63 -5.10 -10.47 -8.28
C ILE A 63 -3.80 -10.64 -9.05
N MET A 64 -3.40 -9.64 -9.82
CA MET A 64 -2.15 -9.66 -10.58
C MET A 64 -1.05 -8.88 -9.85
N LEU A 65 0.18 -9.35 -9.98
CA LEU A 65 1.39 -8.69 -9.49
C LEU A 65 2.29 -8.32 -10.68
N ALA A 66 2.54 -7.03 -10.88
CA ALA A 66 3.39 -6.54 -11.95
C ALA A 66 4.63 -5.83 -11.40
N VAL A 67 5.79 -6.17 -11.94
CA VAL A 67 7.06 -5.49 -11.69
C VAL A 67 7.57 -4.90 -12.99
N VAL A 68 7.70 -3.58 -13.04
CA VAL A 68 8.20 -2.85 -14.22
C VAL A 68 9.49 -2.09 -13.88
N LYS A 69 10.33 -1.90 -14.89
CA LYS A 69 11.55 -1.13 -14.75
C LYS A 69 11.27 0.35 -14.49
N SER A 70 10.28 0.90 -15.20
CA SER A 70 9.90 2.30 -15.09
C SER A 70 8.52 2.55 -15.69
N THR A 71 7.81 3.52 -15.15
CA THR A 71 6.59 4.09 -15.73
C THR A 71 6.88 5.20 -16.73
N GLY A 72 8.17 5.50 -17.00
CA GLY A 72 8.58 6.64 -17.80
C GLY A 72 8.20 7.95 -17.11
N ASP A 73 7.64 8.86 -17.89
CA ASP A 73 7.13 10.15 -17.40
C ASP A 73 5.65 10.08 -16.95
N THR A 74 5.03 8.89 -17.04
CA THR A 74 3.66 8.67 -16.60
C THR A 74 3.62 8.48 -15.09
N ASP A 75 2.69 9.15 -14.43
CA ASP A 75 2.42 8.93 -13.02
C ASP A 75 2.02 7.46 -12.79
N ILE A 76 2.39 6.91 -11.63
CA ILE A 76 2.14 5.50 -11.33
C ILE A 76 0.65 5.16 -11.28
N ASP A 77 -0.18 6.10 -10.84
CA ASP A 77 -1.62 5.89 -10.74
C ASP A 77 -2.22 5.76 -12.14
N GLN A 78 -1.86 6.66 -13.07
CA GLN A 78 -2.30 6.58 -14.46
C GLN A 78 -1.73 5.35 -15.16
N TYR A 79 -0.44 5.05 -14.96
CA TYR A 79 0.18 3.87 -15.56
C TYR A 79 -0.49 2.57 -15.10
N ALA A 80 -0.84 2.46 -13.81
CA ALA A 80 -1.52 1.29 -13.26
C ALA A 80 -2.93 1.14 -13.85
N ALA A 81 -3.70 2.22 -13.95
CA ALA A 81 -5.04 2.22 -14.55
C ALA A 81 -5.01 1.80 -16.04
N ASP A 82 -4.05 2.33 -16.80
CA ASP A 82 -3.86 1.97 -18.21
C ASP A 82 -3.45 0.50 -18.37
N LEU A 83 -2.54 0.02 -17.50
CA LEU A 83 -2.09 -1.37 -17.50
C LEU A 83 -3.21 -2.33 -17.11
N PHE A 84 -3.97 -1.99 -16.08
CA PHE A 84 -5.15 -2.73 -15.62
C PHE A 84 -6.16 -2.91 -16.75
N SER A 85 -6.48 -1.81 -17.44
CA SER A 85 -7.41 -1.79 -18.56
C SER A 85 -6.87 -2.59 -19.77
N LYS A 86 -5.59 -2.41 -20.13
CA LYS A 86 -4.95 -3.14 -21.23
C LYS A 86 -4.95 -4.65 -20.99
N TRP A 87 -4.67 -5.09 -19.77
CA TRP A 87 -4.62 -6.50 -19.42
C TRP A 87 -5.99 -7.09 -19.11
N ARG A 88 -7.03 -6.25 -18.98
CA ARG A 88 -8.42 -6.65 -18.68
C ARG A 88 -8.49 -7.51 -17.41
N ILE A 89 -7.90 -7.01 -16.33
CA ILE A 89 -7.77 -7.75 -15.08
C ILE A 89 -9.14 -7.92 -14.42
N GLY A 90 -9.48 -9.16 -14.04
CA GLY A 90 -10.78 -9.52 -13.47
C GLY A 90 -11.80 -10.00 -14.49
N GLN A 91 -13.02 -10.26 -14.03
CA GLN A 91 -14.12 -10.76 -14.85
C GLN A 91 -14.95 -9.60 -15.42
N LYS A 92 -15.21 -9.62 -16.72
CA LYS A 92 -15.89 -8.54 -17.47
C LYS A 92 -17.18 -8.01 -16.84
N ASN A 93 -17.97 -8.86 -16.18
CA ASN A 93 -19.27 -8.47 -15.62
C ASN A 93 -19.22 -8.24 -14.11
N SER A 94 -18.10 -8.46 -13.49
CA SER A 94 -17.90 -8.40 -12.04
C SER A 94 -16.87 -7.35 -11.66
N ASP A 95 -16.04 -6.90 -12.60
CA ASP A 95 -14.96 -5.93 -12.43
C ASP A 95 -14.12 -6.19 -11.16
N ASN A 96 -13.92 -7.51 -10.87
CA ASN A 96 -13.36 -8.01 -9.63
C ASN A 96 -11.87 -8.35 -9.75
N GLY A 97 -11.16 -7.49 -10.45
CA GLY A 97 -9.71 -7.55 -10.60
C GLY A 97 -8.98 -6.63 -9.62
N ILE A 98 -7.74 -6.98 -9.30
CA ILE A 98 -6.81 -6.12 -8.55
C ILE A 98 -5.42 -6.23 -9.19
N LEU A 99 -4.74 -5.10 -9.37
CA LEU A 99 -3.35 -5.04 -9.80
C LEU A 99 -2.48 -4.46 -8.70
N ILE A 100 -1.45 -5.20 -8.30
CA ILE A 100 -0.37 -4.68 -7.46
C ILE A 100 0.79 -4.38 -8.41
N LEU A 101 1.04 -3.10 -8.67
CA LEU A 101 2.11 -2.61 -9.53
C LEU A 101 3.30 -2.14 -8.70
N TYR A 102 4.48 -2.67 -8.98
CA TYR A 102 5.75 -2.25 -8.42
C TYR A 102 6.64 -1.70 -9.53
N ALA A 103 7.00 -0.43 -9.46
CA ALA A 103 7.86 0.24 -10.44
C ALA A 103 9.18 0.66 -9.81
N LEU A 104 10.31 0.21 -10.37
CA LEU A 104 11.65 0.56 -9.86
C LEU A 104 11.94 2.06 -10.00
N ASN A 105 11.57 2.70 -11.10
CA ASN A 105 11.68 4.13 -11.36
C ASN A 105 13.03 4.73 -10.92
N GLY A 106 14.14 4.11 -11.36
CA GLY A 106 15.47 4.59 -11.03
C GLY A 106 15.83 4.52 -9.53
N GLY A 107 15.16 3.66 -8.78
CA GLY A 107 15.39 3.49 -7.34
C GLY A 107 14.35 4.15 -6.43
N LYS A 108 13.37 4.89 -6.97
CA LYS A 108 12.25 5.46 -6.18
C LYS A 108 11.34 4.38 -5.61
N ARG A 109 11.20 3.24 -6.33
CA ARG A 109 10.39 2.08 -5.92
C ARG A 109 8.96 2.44 -5.57
N ASN A 110 8.24 2.96 -6.56
CA ASN A 110 6.85 3.30 -6.41
C ASN A 110 5.98 2.03 -6.44
N VAL A 111 4.93 2.01 -5.64
CA VAL A 111 3.99 0.90 -5.57
C VAL A 111 2.57 1.42 -5.61
N ARG A 112 1.72 0.77 -6.42
CA ARG A 112 0.29 1.08 -6.55
C ARG A 112 -0.52 -0.19 -6.39
N ILE A 113 -1.63 -0.11 -5.66
CA ILE A 113 -2.71 -1.09 -5.70
C ILE A 113 -3.83 -0.44 -6.51
N GLU A 114 -4.18 -1.01 -7.66
CA GLU A 114 -5.29 -0.59 -8.49
C GLU A 114 -6.41 -1.61 -8.36
N VAL A 115 -7.63 -1.15 -8.14
CA VAL A 115 -8.78 -1.98 -7.78
C VAL A 115 -9.89 -1.80 -8.80
N GLY A 116 -10.45 -2.90 -9.30
CA GLY A 116 -11.61 -2.88 -10.17
C GLY A 116 -12.89 -2.53 -9.42
N TYR A 117 -13.84 -1.90 -10.08
CA TYR A 117 -15.08 -1.37 -9.52
C TYR A 117 -15.84 -2.35 -8.63
N GLY A 118 -15.83 -3.66 -8.97
CA GLY A 118 -16.53 -4.69 -8.20
C GLY A 118 -15.89 -5.04 -6.86
N LEU A 119 -14.75 -4.46 -6.53
CA LEU A 119 -14.04 -4.67 -5.25
C LEU A 119 -13.68 -3.36 -4.52
N GLU A 120 -14.10 -2.19 -4.99
CA GLU A 120 -13.78 -0.91 -4.37
C GLU A 120 -14.36 -0.75 -2.96
N ASP A 121 -15.50 -1.37 -2.69
CA ASP A 121 -16.11 -1.44 -1.36
C ASP A 121 -15.39 -2.40 -0.41
N VAL A 122 -14.58 -3.31 -0.96
CA VAL A 122 -13.83 -4.35 -0.23
C VAL A 122 -12.37 -3.96 0.00
N VAL A 123 -11.73 -3.42 -1.02
CA VAL A 123 -10.34 -2.95 -0.99
C VAL A 123 -10.35 -1.45 -1.28
N THR A 124 -10.82 -0.70 -0.28
CA THR A 124 -10.93 0.75 -0.39
C THR A 124 -9.58 1.44 -0.49
N ASP A 125 -9.55 2.71 -0.92
CA ASP A 125 -8.32 3.54 -0.95
C ASP A 125 -7.63 3.57 0.43
N SER A 126 -8.42 3.71 1.49
CA SER A 126 -7.90 3.71 2.85
C SER A 126 -7.23 2.39 3.22
N GLN A 127 -7.83 1.25 2.86
CA GLN A 127 -7.27 -0.07 3.13
C GLN A 127 -6.02 -0.32 2.28
N SER A 128 -6.05 0.04 0.99
CA SER A 128 -4.91 -0.02 0.09
C SER A 128 -3.73 0.81 0.62
N GLY A 129 -4.00 2.04 1.04
CA GLY A 129 -3.00 2.91 1.67
C GLY A 129 -2.41 2.32 2.96
N GLN A 130 -3.24 1.74 3.83
CA GLN A 130 -2.78 1.07 5.05
C GLN A 130 -1.91 -0.15 4.74
N ILE A 131 -2.31 -0.99 3.77
CA ILE A 131 -1.53 -2.16 3.34
C ILE A 131 -0.16 -1.73 2.84
N LEU A 132 -0.08 -0.72 1.97
CA LEU A 132 1.19 -0.21 1.45
C LEU A 132 2.05 0.42 2.55
N ASN A 133 1.47 1.25 3.40
CA ASN A 133 2.19 1.91 4.51
C ASN A 133 2.76 0.89 5.50
N ASN A 134 2.03 -0.17 5.84
CA ASN A 134 2.51 -1.24 6.73
C ASN A 134 3.70 -2.01 6.14
N ASN A 135 3.88 -2.00 4.83
CA ASN A 135 4.93 -2.72 4.11
C ASN A 135 5.98 -1.78 3.48
N THR A 136 5.90 -0.46 3.73
CA THR A 136 6.76 0.55 3.07
C THR A 136 8.25 0.25 3.25
N VAL A 137 8.69 -0.13 4.44
CA VAL A 137 10.10 -0.44 4.72
C VAL A 137 10.62 -1.57 3.83
N GLN A 138 9.82 -2.62 3.64
CA GLN A 138 10.17 -3.75 2.78
C GLN A 138 10.11 -3.36 1.31
N LEU A 139 9.04 -2.70 0.88
CA LEU A 139 8.81 -2.32 -0.51
C LEU A 139 9.84 -1.31 -1.02
N LYS A 140 10.34 -0.42 -0.16
CA LYS A 140 11.39 0.57 -0.50
C LYS A 140 12.83 0.04 -0.33
N SER A 141 13.00 -1.22 0.10
CA SER A 141 14.33 -1.82 0.31
C SER A 141 15.11 -1.96 -1.00
N THR A 142 16.44 -1.93 -0.90
CA THR A 142 17.34 -2.23 -2.02
C THR A 142 17.59 -3.75 -2.18
N SER A 143 17.28 -4.54 -1.15
CA SER A 143 17.40 -5.99 -1.18
C SER A 143 16.19 -6.62 -1.85
N SER A 144 16.40 -7.40 -2.90
CA SER A 144 15.34 -8.13 -3.60
C SER A 144 14.57 -9.09 -2.68
N THR A 145 15.28 -9.77 -1.78
CA THR A 145 14.66 -10.66 -0.78
C THR A 145 13.67 -9.90 0.12
N ILE A 146 14.07 -8.73 0.63
CA ILE A 146 13.20 -7.92 1.48
C ILE A 146 12.02 -7.36 0.68
N VAL A 147 12.24 -6.95 -0.58
CA VAL A 147 11.16 -6.49 -1.47
C VAL A 147 10.16 -7.62 -1.72
N ASN A 148 10.61 -8.84 -2.02
CA ASN A 148 9.73 -9.99 -2.18
C ASN A 148 8.88 -10.25 -0.94
N GLN A 149 9.45 -10.19 0.27
CA GLN A 149 8.69 -10.28 1.52
C GLN A 149 7.62 -9.18 1.63
N GLY A 150 7.94 -7.95 1.22
CA GLY A 150 6.98 -6.84 1.18
C GLY A 150 5.85 -7.10 0.18
N LEU A 151 6.18 -7.57 -1.02
CA LEU A 151 5.20 -7.89 -2.07
C LEU A 151 4.31 -9.07 -1.66
N GLN A 152 4.87 -10.14 -1.07
CA GLN A 152 4.10 -11.26 -0.54
C GLN A 152 3.10 -10.80 0.53
N LYS A 153 3.54 -9.99 1.51
CA LYS A 153 2.65 -9.46 2.56
C LYS A 153 1.56 -8.55 1.99
N THR A 154 1.90 -7.72 1.00
CA THR A 154 0.93 -6.88 0.31
C THR A 154 -0.11 -7.73 -0.40
N PHE A 155 0.33 -8.72 -1.16
CA PHE A 155 -0.54 -9.67 -1.87
C PHE A 155 -1.45 -10.44 -0.91
N ASP A 156 -0.91 -11.01 0.17
CA ASP A 156 -1.66 -11.75 1.18
C ASP A 156 -2.71 -10.89 1.89
N SER A 157 -2.38 -9.63 2.14
CA SER A 157 -3.32 -8.68 2.77
C SER A 157 -4.50 -8.40 1.84
N VAL A 158 -4.23 -8.13 0.57
CA VAL A 158 -5.26 -7.93 -0.47
C VAL A 158 -6.09 -9.20 -0.63
N ALA A 159 -5.45 -10.37 -0.79
CA ALA A 159 -6.14 -11.66 -0.93
C ALA A 159 -7.02 -11.97 0.28
N THR A 160 -6.59 -11.60 1.49
CA THR A 160 -7.40 -11.79 2.70
C THR A 160 -8.70 -10.96 2.67
N LEU A 161 -8.67 -9.74 2.17
CA LEU A 161 -9.87 -8.92 2.01
C LEU A 161 -10.83 -9.52 0.99
N VAL A 162 -10.30 -9.96 -0.16
CA VAL A 162 -11.08 -10.63 -1.22
C VAL A 162 -11.69 -11.92 -0.72
N ASP A 163 -10.92 -12.77 -0.02
CA ASP A 163 -11.41 -14.01 0.56
C ASP A 163 -12.55 -13.78 1.56
N LYS A 164 -12.39 -12.77 2.42
CA LYS A 164 -13.42 -12.40 3.39
C LYS A 164 -14.71 -11.96 2.72
N HIS A 165 -14.61 -11.16 1.65
CA HIS A 165 -15.77 -10.67 0.91
C HIS A 165 -16.57 -11.81 0.28
N TYR A 166 -15.89 -12.74 -0.39
CA TYR A 166 -16.55 -13.87 -1.04
C TYR A 166 -16.82 -15.07 -0.12
N GLY A 167 -16.43 -15.01 1.15
CA GLY A 167 -16.58 -16.11 2.12
C GLY A 167 -15.68 -17.30 1.81
N TYR A 168 -14.58 -17.11 1.10
CA TYR A 168 -13.62 -18.17 0.83
C TYR A 168 -12.81 -18.50 2.08
N LYS A 169 -12.59 -19.80 2.33
CA LYS A 169 -11.72 -20.22 3.41
C LYS A 169 -10.28 -19.77 3.09
N ASN A 170 -9.70 -18.96 3.97
CA ASN A 170 -8.27 -18.70 3.94
C ASN A 170 -7.53 -20.01 4.19
N ASN A 171 -7.33 -20.80 3.17
CA ASN A 171 -6.26 -21.75 3.17
C ASN A 171 -4.99 -20.87 3.10
N LYS A 172 -4.46 -20.48 4.26
CA LYS A 172 -3.07 -20.03 4.31
C LYS A 172 -2.30 -21.09 3.57
N SER A 173 -1.94 -20.78 2.35
CA SER A 173 -1.22 -21.71 1.48
C SER A 173 -0.10 -22.27 2.32
N ALA A 174 0.00 -23.60 2.38
CA ALA A 174 1.04 -24.31 3.06
C ALA A 174 2.40 -24.04 2.38
N ILE A 175 2.83 -22.78 2.37
CA ILE A 175 4.21 -22.37 2.17
C ILE A 175 4.82 -22.17 3.58
N SER A 176 4.52 -23.15 4.45
CA SER A 176 5.38 -23.47 5.59
C SER A 176 6.42 -24.48 5.09
N GLY A 177 7.23 -24.06 4.15
CA GLY A 177 8.49 -24.69 3.86
C GLY A 177 9.44 -24.25 4.97
N ASN A 178 9.71 -25.14 5.95
CA ASN A 178 10.84 -25.11 6.88
C ASN A 178 11.37 -23.70 7.23
N GLU A 179 10.58 -22.89 7.91
CA GLU A 179 11.16 -21.87 8.75
C GLU A 179 11.87 -22.58 9.91
N ASN A 180 13.20 -22.76 9.77
CA ASN A 180 14.05 -22.81 10.93
C ASN A 180 13.65 -21.63 11.80
N GLN A 181 13.05 -21.91 12.94
CA GLN A 181 12.59 -20.97 13.95
C GLN A 181 13.77 -20.24 14.59
N ASN A 182 14.43 -19.40 13.81
CA ASN A 182 15.33 -18.34 14.26
C ASN A 182 14.88 -17.00 13.70
N VAL A 183 13.58 -16.83 13.48
CA VAL A 183 13.02 -15.50 13.39
C VAL A 183 13.04 -14.95 14.80
N VAL A 184 14.01 -14.07 15.05
CA VAL A 184 13.90 -13.05 16.09
C VAL A 184 12.44 -12.60 16.04
N LYS A 185 11.65 -12.94 17.05
CA LYS A 185 10.35 -12.35 17.31
C LYS A 185 10.60 -10.86 17.33
N SER A 186 10.42 -10.21 16.18
CA SER A 186 10.24 -8.77 16.15
C SER A 186 8.96 -8.55 16.94
N ASP A 187 9.13 -8.32 18.22
CA ASP A 187 8.07 -7.96 19.12
C ASP A 187 7.35 -6.75 18.55
N ARG A 188 6.23 -7.01 17.86
CA ARG A 188 5.26 -5.95 17.50
C ARG A 188 4.64 -5.31 18.75
N ASN A 189 5.23 -5.55 19.92
CA ASN A 189 4.91 -4.95 21.20
C ASN A 189 5.87 -3.82 21.61
N LEU A 190 6.70 -3.27 20.69
CA LEU A 190 7.49 -2.07 20.97
C LEU A 190 6.62 -0.83 21.23
N PHE A 191 5.33 -0.90 20.90
CA PHE A 191 4.35 0.10 21.28
C PHE A 191 3.30 -0.49 22.22
N ASN A 192 3.74 -1.03 23.35
CA ASN A 192 2.81 -1.35 24.43
C ASN A 192 2.38 -0.02 25.09
N TRP A 193 1.23 0.48 24.66
CA TRP A 193 0.62 1.71 25.16
C TRP A 193 0.58 1.76 26.70
N LYS A 194 0.44 0.61 27.36
CA LYS A 194 0.52 0.49 28.82
C LYS A 194 1.89 0.88 29.37
N ASN A 195 2.98 0.50 28.72
CA ASN A 195 4.34 0.83 29.14
C ASN A 195 4.65 2.31 28.91
N ILE A 196 4.11 2.91 27.85
CA ILE A 196 4.24 4.36 27.59
C ILE A 196 3.45 5.15 28.62
N LEU A 197 2.23 4.75 28.96
CA LEU A 197 1.46 5.39 30.02
C LEU A 197 2.16 5.25 31.37
N GLN A 198 2.80 4.12 31.68
CA GLN A 198 3.60 3.97 32.91
C GLN A 198 4.84 4.87 32.92
N LEU A 199 5.53 5.02 31.78
CA LEU A 199 6.66 5.95 31.65
C LEU A 199 6.25 7.40 31.81
N ILE A 200 5.14 7.80 31.19
CA ILE A 200 4.57 9.15 31.34
C ILE A 200 4.13 9.39 32.78
N ALA A 201 3.46 8.43 33.40
CA ALA A 201 3.08 8.53 34.82
C ALA A 201 4.30 8.64 35.76
N LEU A 202 5.37 7.88 35.46
CA LEU A 202 6.63 7.96 36.21
C LEU A 202 7.31 9.32 36.05
N LEU A 203 7.35 9.89 34.84
CA LEU A 203 7.92 11.22 34.58
C LEU A 203 7.12 12.34 35.27
N ILE A 204 5.78 12.22 35.24
CA ILE A 204 4.88 13.15 35.96
C ILE A 204 5.12 13.02 37.47
N PHE A 205 5.29 11.80 37.99
CA PHE A 205 5.55 11.56 39.42
C PHE A 205 6.91 12.10 39.86
N ILE A 206 7.95 11.92 39.04
CA ILE A 206 9.29 12.49 39.30
C ILE A 206 9.25 14.02 39.24
N GLY A 207 8.59 14.58 38.23
CA GLY A 207 8.40 16.05 38.12
C GLY A 207 7.63 16.61 39.30
N PHE A 208 6.68 15.86 39.86
CA PHE A 208 5.92 16.24 41.03
C PHE A 208 6.78 16.25 42.32
N ILE A 209 7.68 15.26 42.50
CA ILE A 209 8.57 15.20 43.66
C ILE A 209 9.58 16.35 43.67
N ILE A 210 10.04 16.80 42.49
CA ILE A 210 11.05 17.87 42.35
C ILE A 210 10.41 19.27 42.39
N SER A 211 9.09 19.36 42.13
CA SER A 211 8.38 20.64 42.12
C SER A 211 8.04 21.16 43.53
N PRO A 212 8.28 22.45 43.83
CA PRO A 212 7.83 23.08 45.10
C PRO A 212 6.30 23.03 45.31
N TRP A 213 5.53 22.72 44.27
CA TRP A 213 4.06 22.67 44.26
C TRP A 213 3.48 21.32 44.67
N GLY A 214 4.29 20.27 44.76
CA GLY A 214 3.85 18.92 45.13
C GLY A 214 3.33 18.76 46.58
N ARG A 215 3.41 19.84 47.38
CA ARG A 215 2.98 19.84 48.80
C ARG A 215 1.57 20.44 49.01
N SER A 216 0.84 20.86 47.95
CA SER A 216 -0.49 21.43 48.12
C SER A 216 -1.57 20.34 48.01
N TRP A 217 -2.40 20.21 49.04
CA TRP A 217 -3.50 19.26 49.18
C TRP A 217 -4.55 19.34 48.03
N GLN A 218 -4.62 20.45 47.36
CA GLN A 218 -5.62 20.69 46.30
C GLN A 218 -5.35 19.84 45.04
N PHE A 219 -4.14 19.35 44.83
CA PHE A 219 -3.82 18.54 43.68
C PHE A 219 -4.38 17.08 43.78
N TRP A 220 -4.49 16.55 45.00
CA TRP A 220 -5.00 15.21 45.23
C TRP A 220 -6.51 15.09 45.01
N SER A 221 -7.27 16.18 45.16
CA SER A 221 -8.71 16.18 44.86
C SER A 221 -9.00 16.10 43.35
N ILE A 222 -8.14 16.70 42.49
CA ILE A 222 -8.28 16.65 41.04
C ILE A 222 -7.94 15.26 40.51
N ILE A 223 -6.91 14.62 41.04
CA ILE A 223 -6.53 13.25 40.68
C ILE A 223 -7.63 12.26 41.08
N ALA A 224 -8.17 12.38 42.30
CA ALA A 224 -9.29 11.54 42.74
C ALA A 224 -10.54 11.71 41.88
N TRP A 225 -10.83 12.93 41.41
CA TRP A 225 -11.94 13.20 40.48
C TRP A 225 -11.72 12.57 39.10
N LEU A 226 -10.49 12.61 38.56
CA LEU A 226 -10.14 12.02 37.26
C LEU A 226 -10.25 10.49 37.24
N PHE A 227 -9.98 9.82 38.37
CA PHE A 227 -10.03 8.35 38.45
C PHE A 227 -11.38 7.79 38.93
N ASN A 228 -12.33 8.63 39.38
CA ASN A 228 -13.63 8.20 39.88
C ASN A 228 -14.77 8.42 38.88
N ASN A 229 -14.49 8.85 37.65
CA ASN A 229 -15.52 9.07 36.64
C ASN A 229 -15.53 7.95 35.59
N ASN A 230 -15.94 6.76 36.02
CA ASN A 230 -16.45 5.74 35.12
C ASN A 230 -17.94 5.99 34.94
N ASN A 231 -18.33 6.69 33.89
CA ASN A 231 -19.63 6.51 33.20
C ASN A 231 -19.70 7.42 31.96
N ASP A 232 -19.79 6.74 30.83
CA ASP A 232 -20.58 6.99 29.63
C ASP A 232 -20.91 8.44 29.18
N HIS A 233 -20.48 8.67 27.96
CA HIS A 233 -21.02 9.53 26.90
C HIS A 233 -19.97 10.42 26.25
N PHE A 234 -19.42 9.92 25.14
CA PHE A 234 -18.84 10.82 24.16
C PHE A 234 -19.69 10.78 22.89
N GLY A 235 -20.58 11.75 22.82
CA GLY A 235 -21.44 12.04 21.67
C GLY A 235 -20.64 12.55 20.48
N GLY A 236 -21.12 12.20 19.28
CA GLY A 236 -20.53 12.45 17.99
C GLY A 236 -20.38 13.94 17.64
N PHE A 237 -19.33 14.21 16.88
CA PHE A 237 -19.25 15.40 16.04
C PHE A 237 -19.42 14.97 14.58
N GLY A 238 -20.61 15.22 14.05
CA GLY A 238 -20.84 15.25 12.63
C GLY A 238 -20.29 16.54 12.04
N GLY A 239 -19.55 16.42 10.96
CA GLY A 239 -19.12 17.52 10.12
C GLY A 239 -19.10 17.07 8.67
N GLY A 240 -20.21 17.30 7.97
CA GLY A 240 -20.29 17.11 6.53
C GLY A 240 -19.56 18.21 5.79
N SER A 241 -18.84 17.87 4.73
CA SER A 241 -18.57 18.76 3.62
C SER A 241 -18.74 18.03 2.31
N SER A 242 -19.73 18.46 1.57
CA SER A 242 -20.01 18.15 0.19
C SER A 242 -18.92 18.72 -0.72
N GLY A 243 -18.37 17.92 -1.59
CA GLY A 243 -17.52 18.35 -2.68
C GLY A 243 -17.66 17.38 -3.85
N GLY A 244 -18.11 17.91 -4.95
CA GLY A 244 -18.66 17.30 -6.11
C GLY A 244 -17.72 16.42 -6.93
N GLY A 245 -18.37 15.63 -7.74
CA GLY A 245 -17.98 14.58 -8.60
C GLY A 245 -16.79 14.80 -9.51
N GLY A 246 -16.11 13.70 -9.70
CA GLY A 246 -15.26 13.40 -10.82
C GLY A 246 -15.16 11.90 -10.89
N SER A 247 -15.79 11.32 -11.91
CA SER A 247 -15.67 9.92 -12.22
C SER A 247 -14.27 9.66 -12.78
N SER A 248 -13.40 9.04 -12.03
CA SER A 248 -12.22 8.38 -12.55
C SER A 248 -12.21 6.97 -11.98
N GLY A 249 -12.19 5.99 -12.88
CA GLY A 249 -12.25 4.59 -12.50
C GLY A 249 -11.03 4.14 -11.72
N GLY A 250 -11.24 3.20 -10.85
CA GLY A 250 -10.24 2.51 -10.09
C GLY A 250 -9.93 3.13 -8.75
N GLY A 251 -10.54 2.61 -7.69
CA GLY A 251 -10.09 2.86 -6.33
C GLY A 251 -8.70 2.27 -6.10
N GLY A 252 -7.94 2.77 -5.17
CA GLY A 252 -6.63 2.27 -4.82
C GLY A 252 -5.77 3.30 -4.09
N ALA A 253 -4.53 2.95 -3.82
CA ALA A 253 -3.54 3.85 -3.24
C ALA A 253 -2.14 3.58 -3.77
N SER A 254 -1.28 4.58 -3.73
CA SER A 254 0.13 4.52 -4.11
C SER A 254 1.04 5.05 -3.02
N ILE A 255 2.31 4.60 -3.05
CA ILE A 255 3.43 5.10 -2.23
C ILE A 255 4.70 5.27 -3.08
#